data_51f323295344f0e33294dcb528df500c
#
_entry.id   51f323295344f0e33294dcb528df500c
#
_cell.length_a   1.000
_cell.length_b   1.000
_cell.length_c   1.000
_cell.angle_alpha   90.00
_cell.angle_beta   90.00
_cell.angle_gamma   90.00
#
_symmetry.space_group_name_H-M   'P 1'
#
loop_
_entity.id
_entity.type
_entity.pdbx_description
1 polymer ?
#
loop_
_entity_poly.entity_id
_entity_poly.type
_entity_poly.pdbx_seq_one_letter_code
_entity_poly.pdbx_strand_id
1 'polypeptide(L)'
;NTNLGFWFLATCSFSHFDSGVNSAGEEAVLNPNGGAIGVLSACRTVYATQNTTLNRNLCDTILGHKNAFDYSMTLGEAIRVAKNNTGNDANKLAYVFLGDPALRLNYPTDYQVKTTTDLDTIHALTVQTIKGYIQTSDLDTASGFNGKLDITIFDKMQEITTRDNDEINEGNKVKIKYNDY
;
A
#
# COMPACT_ATOMS: atom_id res chain seq x y z
N ASN A 1 -7.93 2.74 -20.68
CA ASN A 1 -7.64 3.23 -19.34
C ASN A 1 -6.20 3.75 -19.29
N THR A 2 -6.03 5.03 -19.00
CA THR A 2 -4.69 5.68 -18.99
C THR A 2 -4.04 5.69 -17.59
N ASN A 3 -4.77 5.29 -16.56
CA ASN A 3 -4.26 5.23 -15.19
C ASN A 3 -3.86 3.80 -14.85
N LEU A 4 -2.61 3.47 -15.16
CA LEU A 4 -2.03 2.16 -14.82
C LEU A 4 -1.37 2.23 -13.44
N GLY A 5 -1.45 1.12 -12.70
CA GLY A 5 -0.84 1.00 -11.39
C GLY A 5 0.54 0.33 -11.43
N PHE A 6 1.30 0.52 -10.37
CA PHE A 6 2.44 -0.32 -10.03
C PHE A 6 1.93 -1.61 -9.35
N TRP A 7 2.42 -2.75 -9.80
CA TRP A 7 2.04 -4.04 -9.25
C TRP A 7 3.17 -4.62 -8.42
N PHE A 8 2.89 -4.94 -7.19
CA PHE A 8 3.73 -5.78 -6.36
C PHE A 8 3.03 -7.12 -6.09
N LEU A 9 3.67 -8.21 -6.52
CA LEU A 9 3.10 -9.55 -6.48
C LEU A 9 3.99 -10.48 -5.65
N ALA A 10 3.54 -10.81 -4.45
CA ALA A 10 4.21 -11.69 -3.50
C ALA A 10 3.94 -13.17 -3.86
N THR A 11 4.31 -13.57 -5.06
CA THR A 11 4.09 -14.92 -5.61
C THR A 11 5.33 -15.44 -6.31
N CYS A 12 5.41 -16.78 -6.49
CA CYS A 12 6.51 -17.44 -7.18
C CYS A 12 6.44 -17.25 -8.69
N SER A 13 7.59 -17.11 -9.35
CA SER A 13 7.79 -17.24 -10.80
C SER A 13 6.86 -16.41 -11.70
N PHE A 14 6.26 -15.34 -11.17
CA PHE A 14 5.36 -14.48 -11.95
C PHE A 14 6.10 -13.67 -13.01
N SER A 15 7.34 -13.27 -12.72
CA SER A 15 8.24 -12.56 -13.66
C SER A 15 9.43 -13.43 -14.05
N HIS A 16 9.17 -14.64 -14.53
CA HIS A 16 10.17 -15.59 -15.00
C HIS A 16 10.69 -15.19 -16.41
N PHE A 17 11.38 -14.07 -16.48
CA PHE A 17 11.77 -13.36 -17.71
C PHE A 17 12.81 -14.09 -18.59
N ASP A 18 13.47 -15.11 -18.07
CA ASP A 18 14.48 -15.92 -18.78
C ASP A 18 13.92 -17.25 -19.30
N SER A 19 12.60 -17.36 -19.41
CA SER A 19 11.95 -18.46 -20.11
C SER A 19 11.86 -18.19 -21.62
N GLY A 20 11.58 -19.22 -22.42
CA GLY A 20 11.41 -19.07 -23.87
C GLY A 20 10.08 -18.42 -24.29
N VAL A 21 9.22 -18.05 -23.33
CA VAL A 21 7.93 -17.39 -23.52
C VAL A 21 7.78 -16.26 -22.51
N ASN A 22 7.03 -15.23 -22.87
CA ASN A 22 6.79 -14.11 -21.95
C ASN A 22 6.12 -14.61 -20.67
N SER A 23 6.62 -14.16 -19.54
CA SER A 23 6.00 -14.36 -18.25
C SER A 23 4.81 -13.42 -18.06
N ALA A 24 3.94 -13.72 -17.08
CA ALA A 24 2.81 -12.85 -16.77
C ALA A 24 3.23 -11.43 -16.34
N GLY A 25 4.40 -11.28 -15.72
CA GLY A 25 4.97 -9.97 -15.40
C GLY A 25 5.37 -9.16 -16.64
N GLU A 26 5.97 -9.82 -17.62
CA GLU A 26 6.30 -9.19 -18.91
C GLU A 26 5.04 -8.82 -19.69
N GLU A 27 4.06 -9.72 -19.78
CA GLU A 27 2.78 -9.44 -20.41
C GLU A 27 2.06 -8.25 -19.76
N ALA A 28 2.12 -8.11 -18.43
CA ALA A 28 1.52 -6.99 -17.74
C ALA A 28 2.17 -5.64 -18.08
N VAL A 29 3.49 -5.62 -18.29
CA VAL A 29 4.23 -4.37 -18.64
C VAL A 29 4.15 -4.08 -20.13
N LEU A 30 4.13 -5.11 -20.98
CA LEU A 30 4.15 -4.98 -22.45
C LEU A 30 2.76 -4.81 -23.07
N ASN A 31 1.69 -4.93 -22.29
CA ASN A 31 0.31 -4.86 -22.79
C ASN A 31 -0.05 -3.44 -23.27
N PRO A 32 -0.28 -3.22 -24.58
CA PRO A 32 -0.59 -1.91 -25.11
C PRO A 32 -1.97 -1.35 -24.70
N ASN A 33 -2.86 -2.22 -24.21
CA ASN A 33 -4.25 -1.89 -23.89
C ASN A 33 -4.52 -1.79 -22.37
N GLY A 34 -3.49 -1.97 -21.54
CA GLY A 34 -3.66 -1.97 -20.08
C GLY A 34 -2.43 -2.53 -19.37
N GLY A 35 -2.64 -3.17 -18.22
CA GLY A 35 -1.57 -3.80 -17.45
C GLY A 35 -0.99 -2.92 -16.36
N ALA A 36 0.33 -2.86 -16.25
CA ALA A 36 1.05 -2.16 -15.18
C ALA A 36 2.11 -1.20 -15.73
N ILE A 37 2.36 -0.10 -15.01
CA ILE A 37 3.50 0.79 -15.29
C ILE A 37 4.83 0.18 -14.86
N GLY A 38 4.78 -0.84 -14.03
CA GLY A 38 5.90 -1.64 -13.56
C GLY A 38 5.42 -2.76 -12.66
N VAL A 39 6.16 -3.85 -12.66
CA VAL A 39 5.86 -5.06 -11.89
C VAL A 39 7.08 -5.44 -11.05
N LEU A 40 6.90 -5.54 -9.74
CA LEU A 40 7.86 -6.17 -8.84
C LEU A 40 7.32 -7.53 -8.44
N SER A 41 7.98 -8.60 -8.86
CA SER A 41 7.59 -9.96 -8.49
C SER A 41 8.77 -10.92 -8.59
N ALA A 42 8.58 -12.15 -8.12
CA ALA A 42 9.66 -13.13 -8.14
C ALA A 42 9.80 -13.78 -9.52
N CYS A 43 11.07 -13.97 -9.96
CA CYS A 43 11.44 -14.74 -11.14
C CYS A 43 11.70 -16.23 -10.82
N ARG A 44 11.65 -16.62 -9.54
CA ARG A 44 11.89 -18.00 -9.05
C ARG A 44 10.90 -18.34 -7.93
N THR A 45 11.00 -19.57 -7.46
CA THR A 45 10.31 -20.01 -6.25
C THR A 45 10.77 -19.18 -5.04
N VAL A 46 9.82 -18.70 -4.27
CA VAL A 46 10.03 -17.89 -3.06
C VAL A 46 9.14 -18.39 -1.93
N TYR A 47 9.48 -18.03 -0.69
CA TYR A 47 8.80 -18.50 0.50
C TYR A 47 7.86 -17.45 1.08
N ALA A 48 6.68 -17.88 1.54
CA ALA A 48 5.59 -17.00 1.97
C ALA A 48 5.97 -16.05 3.12
N THR A 49 6.69 -16.54 4.12
CA THR A 49 7.10 -15.71 5.28
C THR A 49 8.03 -14.57 4.86
N GLN A 50 9.02 -14.87 4.01
CA GLN A 50 9.96 -13.88 3.48
C GLN A 50 9.28 -12.91 2.52
N ASN A 51 8.32 -13.39 1.73
CA ASN A 51 7.49 -12.54 0.88
C ASN A 51 6.71 -11.52 1.70
N THR A 52 6.13 -11.95 2.84
CA THR A 52 5.41 -11.06 3.75
C THR A 52 6.33 -9.95 4.29
N THR A 53 7.56 -10.29 4.66
CA THR A 53 8.53 -9.33 5.18
C THR A 53 8.92 -8.29 4.11
N LEU A 54 9.22 -8.75 2.89
CA LEU A 54 9.54 -7.85 1.78
C LEU A 54 8.36 -6.95 1.42
N ASN A 55 7.13 -7.51 1.38
CA ASN A 55 5.91 -6.77 1.09
C ASN A 55 5.68 -5.66 2.13
N ARG A 56 5.78 -5.99 3.41
CA ARG A 56 5.64 -5.00 4.49
C ARG A 56 6.67 -3.88 4.34
N ASN A 57 7.95 -4.23 4.17
CA ASN A 57 9.01 -3.24 4.01
C ASN A 57 8.79 -2.34 2.77
N LEU A 58 8.26 -2.88 1.68
CA LEU A 58 7.94 -2.09 0.50
C LEU A 58 6.75 -1.15 0.75
N CYS A 59 5.68 -1.67 1.36
CA CYS A 59 4.52 -0.85 1.72
C CYS A 59 4.92 0.27 2.69
N ASP A 60 5.71 -0.04 3.71
CA ASP A 60 6.21 0.96 4.68
C ASP A 60 7.08 2.01 3.98
N THR A 61 7.88 1.61 2.98
CA THR A 61 8.73 2.53 2.23
C THR A 61 7.93 3.42 1.29
N ILE A 62 6.92 2.87 0.62
CA ILE A 62 6.11 3.61 -0.37
C ILE A 62 5.01 4.43 0.31
N LEU A 63 4.35 3.89 1.34
CA LEU A 63 3.14 4.47 1.95
C LEU A 63 3.38 5.04 3.35
N GLY A 64 4.48 4.69 4.00
CA GLY A 64 4.78 5.04 5.40
C GLY A 64 5.28 6.48 5.62
N HIS A 65 5.08 7.38 4.67
CA HIS A 65 5.52 8.77 4.79
C HIS A 65 4.74 9.52 5.87
N LYS A 66 5.48 10.10 6.80
CA LYS A 66 4.90 10.89 7.91
C LYS A 66 4.33 12.23 7.45
N ASN A 67 4.78 12.71 6.30
CA ASN A 67 4.36 13.96 5.70
C ASN A 67 3.77 13.67 4.31
N ALA A 68 2.54 14.09 4.08
CA ALA A 68 1.84 13.88 2.81
C ALA A 68 2.54 14.54 1.60
N PHE A 69 3.50 15.42 1.83
CA PHE A 69 4.24 16.12 0.77
C PHE A 69 5.65 15.58 0.52
N ASP A 70 6.09 14.55 1.25
CA ASP A 70 7.43 13.95 1.14
C ASP A 70 7.40 12.63 0.35
N TYR A 71 6.97 12.69 -0.91
CA TYR A 71 6.90 11.55 -1.81
C TYR A 71 7.89 11.68 -2.97
N SER A 72 9.14 11.95 -2.68
CA SER A 72 10.14 12.22 -3.71
C SER A 72 10.85 10.98 -4.25
N MET A 73 10.72 9.84 -3.57
CA MET A 73 11.46 8.62 -3.89
C MET A 73 11.01 7.97 -5.20
N THR A 74 11.97 7.50 -6.00
CA THR A 74 11.66 6.70 -7.19
C THR A 74 11.30 5.25 -6.82
N LEU A 75 10.61 4.53 -7.72
CA LEU A 75 10.28 3.12 -7.51
C LEU A 75 11.53 2.26 -7.31
N GLY A 76 12.57 2.48 -8.10
CA GLY A 76 13.83 1.75 -7.97
C GLY A 76 14.49 1.97 -6.61
N GLU A 77 14.47 3.20 -6.10
CA GLU A 77 15.00 3.52 -4.79
C GLU A 77 14.16 2.90 -3.67
N ALA A 78 12.84 2.98 -3.74
CA ALA A 78 11.93 2.36 -2.78
C ALA A 78 12.13 0.84 -2.72
N ILE A 79 12.25 0.18 -3.86
CA ILE A 79 12.52 -1.25 -3.96
C ILE A 79 13.89 -1.60 -3.36
N ARG A 80 14.92 -0.80 -3.64
CA ARG A 80 16.27 -0.98 -3.07
C ARG A 80 16.24 -0.88 -1.54
N VAL A 81 15.56 0.14 -1.00
CA VAL A 81 15.41 0.34 0.45
C VAL A 81 14.66 -0.83 1.07
N ALA A 82 13.52 -1.23 0.50
CA ALA A 82 12.72 -2.35 0.99
C ALA A 82 13.52 -3.66 1.01
N LYS A 83 14.26 -3.96 -0.06
CA LYS A 83 15.14 -5.13 -0.12
C LYS A 83 16.25 -5.09 0.93
N ASN A 84 16.85 -3.92 1.17
CA ASN A 84 17.89 -3.78 2.19
C ASN A 84 17.32 -3.98 3.61
N ASN A 85 16.13 -3.45 3.88
CA ASN A 85 15.45 -3.61 5.17
C ASN A 85 14.94 -5.04 5.42
N THR A 86 14.88 -5.89 4.40
CA THR A 86 14.50 -7.30 4.54
C THR A 86 15.62 -8.15 5.19
N GLY A 87 16.78 -7.56 5.45
CA GLY A 87 17.90 -8.24 6.09
C GLY A 87 18.65 -9.19 5.15
N ASN A 88 19.37 -10.13 5.71
CA ASN A 88 20.19 -11.07 4.96
C ASN A 88 19.39 -12.30 4.52
N ASP A 89 18.39 -12.08 3.68
CA ASP A 89 17.51 -13.11 3.14
C ASP A 89 17.70 -13.25 1.62
N ALA A 90 18.09 -14.44 1.18
CA ALA A 90 18.31 -14.75 -0.24
C ALA A 90 17.01 -14.67 -1.06
N ASN A 91 15.84 -14.85 -0.44
CA ASN A 91 14.54 -14.80 -1.10
C ASN A 91 14.30 -13.47 -1.85
N LYS A 92 14.74 -12.35 -1.29
CA LYS A 92 14.64 -11.02 -1.91
C LYS A 92 15.42 -10.89 -3.23
N LEU A 93 16.45 -11.72 -3.44
CA LEU A 93 17.24 -11.70 -4.68
C LEU A 93 16.47 -12.29 -5.87
N ALA A 94 15.48 -13.15 -5.61
CA ALA A 94 14.60 -13.69 -6.62
C ALA A 94 13.58 -12.66 -7.15
N TYR A 95 13.38 -11.54 -6.44
CA TYR A 95 12.47 -10.49 -6.90
C TYR A 95 13.15 -9.58 -7.92
N VAL A 96 12.50 -9.41 -9.05
CA VAL A 96 12.91 -8.53 -10.15
C VAL A 96 11.88 -7.43 -10.36
N PHE A 97 12.35 -6.28 -10.80
CA PHE A 97 11.49 -5.18 -11.21
C PHE A 97 11.51 -5.05 -12.72
N LEU A 98 10.35 -5.20 -13.34
CA LEU A 98 10.11 -4.96 -14.75
C LEU A 98 9.45 -3.59 -14.88
N GLY A 99 10.12 -2.62 -15.47
CA GLY A 99 9.67 -1.26 -15.63
C GLY A 99 10.80 -0.24 -15.49
N ASP A 100 10.46 1.04 -15.46
CA ASP A 100 11.45 2.13 -15.30
C ASP A 100 11.72 2.40 -13.81
N PRO A 101 12.94 2.16 -13.30
CA PRO A 101 13.28 2.41 -11.90
C PRO A 101 13.32 3.90 -11.53
N ALA A 102 13.41 4.81 -12.50
CA ALA A 102 13.36 6.25 -12.28
C ALA A 102 11.94 6.79 -12.10
N LEU A 103 10.93 5.96 -12.37
CA LEU A 103 9.54 6.34 -12.25
C LEU A 103 9.19 6.71 -10.80
N ARG A 104 8.42 7.78 -10.65
CA ARG A 104 7.80 8.19 -9.38
C ARG A 104 6.31 7.91 -9.44
N LEU A 105 5.75 7.39 -8.35
CA LEU A 105 4.31 7.24 -8.23
C LEU A 105 3.65 8.60 -8.07
N ASN A 106 2.46 8.73 -8.62
CA ASN A 106 1.66 9.94 -8.46
C ASN A 106 0.86 9.84 -7.16
N TYR A 107 1.37 10.48 -6.11
CA TYR A 107 0.71 10.57 -4.81
C TYR A 107 -0.23 11.78 -4.77
N PRO A 108 -1.28 11.75 -3.95
CA PRO A 108 -2.20 12.89 -3.76
C PRO A 108 -1.52 13.95 -2.87
N THR A 109 -0.56 14.69 -3.45
CA THR A 109 0.28 15.63 -2.71
C THR A 109 -0.20 17.08 -2.75
N ASP A 110 -1.14 17.40 -3.65
CA ASP A 110 -1.55 18.80 -3.89
C ASP A 110 -2.40 19.37 -2.75
N TYR A 111 -3.19 18.51 -2.10
CA TYR A 111 -4.15 18.92 -1.09
C TYR A 111 -4.18 17.97 0.10
N GLN A 112 -4.35 18.53 1.28
CA GLN A 112 -4.60 17.79 2.52
C GLN A 112 -5.86 18.30 3.21
N VAL A 113 -6.65 17.39 3.78
CA VAL A 113 -7.73 17.74 4.70
C VAL A 113 -7.14 17.92 6.10
N LYS A 114 -7.33 19.09 6.70
CA LYS A 114 -6.97 19.37 8.09
C LYS A 114 -8.23 19.56 8.90
N THR A 115 -8.34 18.84 10.00
CA THR A 115 -9.41 19.04 10.98
C THR A 115 -8.94 20.01 12.05
N THR A 116 -9.82 20.94 12.43
CA THR A 116 -9.59 21.91 13.51
C THR A 116 -10.39 21.58 14.76
N THR A 117 -11.25 20.56 14.68
CA THR A 117 -12.05 20.11 15.80
C THR A 117 -11.33 18.94 16.46
N ASP A 118 -10.96 19.13 17.70
CA ASP A 118 -10.43 18.07 18.57
C ASP A 118 -11.63 17.36 19.21
N LEU A 119 -12.02 16.23 18.63
CA LEU A 119 -13.10 15.39 19.15
C LEU A 119 -12.49 14.20 19.86
N ASP A 120 -12.23 14.32 21.15
CA ASP A 120 -11.77 13.21 21.99
C ASP A 120 -12.81 12.12 22.13
N THR A 121 -14.08 12.50 22.07
CA THR A 121 -15.20 11.57 22.31
C THR A 121 -16.42 11.99 21.48
N ILE A 122 -16.99 11.02 20.77
CA ILE A 122 -18.27 11.17 20.08
C ILE A 122 -19.36 10.51 20.95
N HIS A 123 -20.35 11.29 21.33
CA HIS A 123 -21.48 10.81 22.13
C HIS A 123 -22.63 10.35 21.23
N ALA A 124 -23.21 9.19 21.53
CA ALA A 124 -24.38 8.70 20.84
C ALA A 124 -25.57 9.68 21.01
N LEU A 125 -26.41 9.76 19.98
CA LEU A 125 -27.63 10.58 19.96
C LEU A 125 -27.40 12.08 20.12
N THR A 126 -26.17 12.58 19.87
CA THR A 126 -25.86 14.01 19.89
C THR A 126 -25.40 14.49 18.52
N VAL A 127 -25.63 15.76 18.21
CA VAL A 127 -25.10 16.40 17.02
C VAL A 127 -23.67 16.82 17.32
N GLN A 128 -22.73 16.29 16.52
CA GLN A 128 -21.34 16.68 16.58
C GLN A 128 -20.97 17.47 15.34
N THR A 129 -20.13 18.48 15.50
CA THR A 129 -19.67 19.31 14.38
C THR A 129 -18.18 19.12 14.18
N ILE A 130 -17.80 18.59 13.04
CA ILE A 130 -16.41 18.49 12.60
C ILE A 130 -16.12 19.68 11.70
N LYS A 131 -15.10 20.47 12.06
CA LYS A 131 -14.62 21.61 11.27
C LYS A 131 -13.24 21.29 10.74
N GLY A 132 -12.96 21.78 9.53
CA GLY A 132 -11.66 21.60 8.91
C GLY A 132 -11.51 22.54 7.71
N TYR A 133 -10.37 22.41 7.07
CA TYR A 133 -10.06 23.12 5.84
C TYR A 133 -9.18 22.26 4.93
N ILE A 134 -9.12 22.63 3.67
CA ILE A 134 -8.19 22.02 2.72
C ILE A 134 -6.91 22.86 2.71
N GLN A 135 -5.78 22.21 2.86
CA GLN A 135 -4.46 22.81 2.86
C GLN A 135 -3.70 22.40 1.59
N THR A 136 -2.97 23.34 1.00
CA THR A 136 -2.05 23.09 -0.12
C THR A 136 -0.70 22.53 0.35
N SER A 137 0.14 22.13 -0.60
CA SER A 137 1.53 21.73 -0.33
C SER A 137 2.35 22.82 0.35
N ASP A 138 2.04 24.09 0.10
CA ASP A 138 2.70 25.24 0.70
C ASP A 138 2.18 25.59 2.10
N LEU A 139 1.34 24.73 2.67
CA LEU A 139 0.70 24.84 3.97
C LEU A 139 -0.33 25.97 4.07
N ASP A 140 -0.72 26.58 2.96
CA ASP A 140 -1.77 27.59 2.89
C ASP A 140 -3.15 26.95 2.75
N THR A 141 -4.18 27.69 3.17
CA THR A 141 -5.56 27.28 2.92
C THR A 141 -5.89 27.33 1.44
N ALA A 142 -6.37 26.23 0.89
CA ALA A 142 -6.70 26.11 -0.54
C ALA A 142 -8.03 26.82 -0.87
N SER A 143 -7.99 28.13 -1.02
CA SER A 143 -9.19 28.96 -1.29
C SER A 143 -9.84 28.68 -2.65
N GLY A 144 -9.10 28.12 -3.60
CA GLY A 144 -9.59 27.73 -4.93
C GLY A 144 -9.98 26.27 -5.07
N PHE A 145 -9.98 25.50 -3.98
CA PHE A 145 -10.34 24.07 -4.04
C PHE A 145 -11.82 23.92 -4.39
N ASN A 146 -12.10 23.09 -5.40
CA ASN A 146 -13.45 22.65 -5.75
C ASN A 146 -13.44 21.13 -5.89
N GLY A 147 -14.00 20.45 -4.90
CA GLY A 147 -13.99 19.00 -4.83
C GLY A 147 -15.04 18.46 -3.86
N LYS A 148 -15.10 17.14 -3.76
CA LYS A 148 -15.99 16.40 -2.86
C LYS A 148 -15.16 15.81 -1.72
N LEU A 149 -15.66 15.93 -0.51
CA LEU A 149 -15.11 15.26 0.66
C LEU A 149 -16.09 14.19 1.13
N ASP A 150 -15.66 12.94 1.13
CA ASP A 150 -16.38 11.84 1.73
C ASP A 150 -15.76 11.54 3.12
N ILE A 151 -16.58 11.58 4.16
CA ILE A 151 -16.14 11.36 5.54
C ILE A 151 -16.66 10.02 6.03
N THR A 152 -15.77 9.18 6.53
CA THR A 152 -16.12 7.93 7.20
C THR A 152 -15.65 7.99 8.64
N ILE A 153 -16.53 7.68 9.57
CA ILE A 153 -16.23 7.61 11.00
C ILE A 153 -16.24 6.14 11.40
N PHE A 154 -15.13 5.68 11.97
CA PHE A 154 -15.00 4.32 12.47
C PHE A 154 -15.22 4.32 13.99
N ASP A 155 -15.91 3.31 14.48
CA ASP A 155 -16.03 3.07 15.91
C ASP A 155 -14.70 2.52 16.48
N LYS A 156 -14.62 2.44 17.79
CA LYS A 156 -13.46 1.90 18.49
C LYS A 156 -13.19 0.45 18.04
N MET A 157 -11.93 0.14 17.78
CA MET A 157 -11.53 -1.23 17.50
C MET A 157 -11.99 -2.20 18.58
N GLN A 158 -12.68 -3.24 18.18
CA GLN A 158 -13.12 -4.32 19.08
C GLN A 158 -12.19 -5.53 18.96
N GLU A 159 -11.96 -6.19 20.08
CA GLU A 159 -11.29 -7.48 20.11
C GLU A 159 -12.35 -8.57 20.11
N ILE A 160 -12.44 -9.32 19.01
CA ILE A 160 -13.29 -10.50 18.94
C ILE A 160 -12.45 -11.77 19.14
N THR A 161 -13.09 -12.77 19.70
CA THR A 161 -12.53 -14.12 19.78
C THR A 161 -13.27 -15.01 18.79
N THR A 162 -12.56 -15.52 17.82
CA THR A 162 -13.10 -16.46 16.82
C THR A 162 -12.44 -17.82 16.94
N ARG A 163 -12.99 -18.80 16.25
CA ARG A 163 -12.35 -20.11 16.11
C ARG A 163 -11.30 -20.03 15.01
N ASP A 164 -10.22 -20.78 15.19
CA ASP A 164 -9.23 -20.99 14.15
C ASP A 164 -9.84 -21.83 13.01
N ASN A 165 -9.41 -21.55 11.78
CA ASN A 165 -9.80 -22.31 10.59
C ASN A 165 -8.80 -23.44 10.27
N ASP A 166 -7.77 -23.62 11.10
CA ASP A 166 -6.77 -24.66 10.92
C ASP A 166 -7.31 -26.00 11.48
N GLU A 167 -7.39 -27.03 10.64
CA GLU A 167 -7.81 -28.38 11.03
C GLU A 167 -6.96 -28.97 12.16
N ILE A 168 -5.69 -28.57 12.26
CA ILE A 168 -4.77 -29.04 13.30
C ILE A 168 -5.07 -28.39 14.65
N ASN A 169 -5.62 -27.16 14.63
CA ASN A 169 -5.93 -26.37 15.82
C ASN A 169 -7.45 -26.17 15.98
N GLU A 170 -8.25 -27.08 15.46
CA GLU A 170 -9.71 -27.01 15.52
C GLU A 170 -10.19 -26.85 16.97
N GLY A 171 -10.83 -25.73 17.24
CA GLY A 171 -11.30 -25.36 18.57
C GLY A 171 -10.42 -24.40 19.36
N ASN A 172 -9.23 -24.04 18.89
CA ASN A 172 -8.46 -22.94 19.45
C ASN A 172 -9.16 -21.59 19.17
N LYS A 173 -9.05 -20.69 20.15
CA LYS A 173 -9.64 -19.36 20.02
C LYS A 173 -8.56 -18.37 19.59
N VAL A 174 -8.79 -17.69 18.48
CA VAL A 174 -7.93 -16.63 17.98
C VAL A 174 -8.57 -15.29 18.31
N LYS A 175 -7.79 -14.35 18.86
CA LYS A 175 -8.22 -12.98 19.12
C LYS A 175 -7.85 -12.09 17.93
N ILE A 176 -8.84 -11.44 17.35
CA ILE A 176 -8.69 -10.51 16.24
C ILE A 176 -9.17 -9.14 16.69
N LYS A 177 -8.37 -8.10 16.37
CA LYS A 177 -8.80 -6.71 16.50
C LYS A 177 -9.26 -6.21 15.15
N TYR A 178 -10.44 -5.65 15.08
CA TYR A 178 -10.97 -5.07 13.86
C TYR A 178 -11.74 -3.78 14.16
N ASN A 179 -11.84 -2.93 13.14
CA ASN A 179 -12.76 -1.80 13.17
C ASN A 179 -14.12 -2.28 12.69
N ASP A 180 -15.14 -2.07 13.48
CA ASP A 180 -16.53 -2.28 13.07
C ASP A 180 -16.95 -1.10 12.19
N TYR A 181 -17.52 -1.41 11.02
CA TYR A 181 -17.89 -0.40 10.01
C TYR A 181 -19.39 -0.15 10.07
#